data_034a20a2717f431425edb6fceb4ed5e9
#
_entry.id   034a20a2717f431425edb6fceb4ed5e9
#
_cell.length_a   1.000
_cell.length_b   1.000
_cell.length_c   1.000
_cell.angle_alpha   90.00
_cell.angle_beta   90.00
_cell.angle_gamma   90.00
#
_symmetry.space_group_name_H-M   'P 1'
#
loop_
_entity.id
_entity.type
_entity.pdbx_description
1 polymer ?
#
loop_
_entity_poly.entity_id
_entity_poly.type
_entity_poly.pdbx_seq_one_letter_code
_entity_poly.pdbx_strand_id
1 'polypeptide(L)'
;LQRGDPRTIFIEKNVGGFFQDEWQLRPGLSLAGGLRYDWQNNFGDGNNLAPRLAVAWAPGRSRKTVIRTGAGFFFDRSGPAPVFDILRYNGVQLRRYVVSGAIPPDLSQFPTSIHRLDSRVQLPNTMQFSLGVERQLAKKTTLSVNYIGTRGVQQLRSRDANAPLPPDFAARPDSLVNVLRNIESAGRVEANSLEVTVRGDLGPRVSGMAQYVFGKTMANTGGVNWYPASSFEPIGERGRADTDRRHQFNFLGTATLHRWANFGVSMSLLSGVPFNITTGRDENKDGMALDRPLGVTRNTGLGPGAAIVDLRWYRDFRFQQTKKEKSPSLTIAVDAFNVLNRVNYQNFIGSLTSPFFGHAVSTLPARRLQLGARFQF
;
A
#
# COMPACT_ATOMS: atom_id res chain seq x y z
N LEU A 1 -17.98 18.42 -19.10
CA LEU A 1 -19.29 17.93 -19.42
C LEU A 1 -19.26 16.45 -19.78
N GLN A 2 -20.30 15.70 -19.43
CA GLN A 2 -20.46 14.28 -19.80
C GLN A 2 -21.79 14.11 -20.52
N ARG A 3 -21.79 13.36 -21.63
CA ARG A 3 -22.99 12.99 -22.39
C ARG A 3 -22.97 11.53 -22.77
N GLY A 4 -24.12 10.84 -22.69
CA GLY A 4 -24.30 9.44 -23.03
C GLY A 4 -24.98 8.67 -21.91
N ASP A 5 -24.99 7.33 -22.01
CA ASP A 5 -25.57 6.44 -21.00
C ASP A 5 -24.48 6.04 -19.97
N PRO A 6 -24.63 6.41 -18.68
CA PRO A 6 -23.68 6.04 -17.65
C PRO A 6 -23.81 4.57 -17.20
N ARG A 7 -24.87 3.87 -17.63
CA ARG A 7 -25.07 2.47 -17.26
C ARG A 7 -24.08 1.57 -17.98
N THR A 8 -23.35 0.79 -17.24
CA THR A 8 -22.35 -0.14 -17.79
C THR A 8 -22.59 -1.52 -17.17
N ILE A 9 -22.74 -2.52 -18.02
CA ILE A 9 -22.85 -3.92 -17.59
C ILE A 9 -21.48 -4.58 -17.82
N PHE A 10 -21.00 -5.25 -16.82
CA PHE A 10 -19.71 -5.89 -16.82
C PHE A 10 -19.82 -7.30 -16.23
N ILE A 11 -19.26 -8.27 -16.95
CA ILE A 11 -19.19 -9.65 -16.50
C ILE A 11 -17.72 -10.00 -16.28
N GLU A 12 -17.37 -10.24 -15.04
CA GLU A 12 -16.05 -10.71 -14.64
C GLU A 12 -16.08 -12.22 -14.41
N LYS A 13 -15.18 -12.94 -15.10
CA LYS A 13 -14.97 -14.37 -14.91
C LYS A 13 -13.56 -14.58 -14.43
N ASN A 14 -13.41 -15.18 -13.26
CA ASN A 14 -12.13 -15.53 -12.66
C ASN A 14 -12.08 -17.04 -12.43
N VAL A 15 -11.02 -17.68 -12.87
CA VAL A 15 -10.76 -19.10 -12.62
C VAL A 15 -9.39 -19.22 -11.95
N GLY A 16 -9.32 -19.99 -10.87
CA GLY A 16 -8.08 -20.28 -10.18
C GLY A 16 -8.02 -21.71 -9.73
N GLY A 17 -6.90 -22.39 -10.01
CA GLY A 17 -6.60 -23.72 -9.54
C GLY A 17 -5.26 -23.73 -8.82
N PHE A 18 -5.10 -24.60 -7.82
CA PHE A 18 -3.81 -24.74 -7.15
C PHE A 18 -3.59 -26.17 -6.67
N PHE A 19 -2.29 -26.52 -6.59
CA PHE A 19 -1.78 -27.70 -5.93
C PHE A 19 -0.69 -27.26 -4.96
N GLN A 20 -0.73 -27.79 -3.74
CA GLN A 20 0.27 -27.50 -2.73
C GLN A 20 0.45 -28.72 -1.84
N ASP A 21 1.72 -28.99 -1.46
CA ASP A 21 2.07 -30.06 -0.54
C ASP A 21 3.16 -29.60 0.44
N GLU A 22 3.18 -30.18 1.63
CA GLU A 22 4.16 -29.93 2.65
C GLU A 22 4.75 -31.24 3.15
N TRP A 23 6.07 -31.37 3.04
CA TRP A 23 6.81 -32.57 3.42
C TRP A 23 7.64 -32.31 4.68
N GLN A 24 7.41 -33.10 5.69
CA GLN A 24 8.31 -33.16 6.82
C GLN A 24 9.45 -34.16 6.52
N LEU A 25 10.55 -33.63 5.96
CA LEU A 25 11.69 -34.45 5.50
C LEU A 25 12.40 -35.14 6.67
N ARG A 26 12.43 -34.50 7.83
CA ARG A 26 12.93 -35.03 9.11
C ARG A 26 12.46 -34.16 10.26
N PRO A 27 12.57 -34.65 11.53
CA PRO A 27 12.23 -33.82 12.68
C PRO A 27 12.99 -32.48 12.67
N GLY A 28 12.26 -31.38 12.54
CA GLY A 28 12.81 -30.02 12.48
C GLY A 28 13.18 -29.53 11.09
N LEU A 29 12.86 -30.25 9.99
CA LEU A 29 13.03 -29.77 8.62
C LEU A 29 11.78 -30.05 7.81
N SER A 30 11.08 -28.99 7.42
CA SER A 30 9.91 -29.03 6.52
C SER A 30 10.22 -28.31 5.21
N LEU A 31 9.71 -28.88 4.13
CA LEU A 31 9.71 -28.30 2.80
C LEU A 31 8.26 -28.17 2.33
N ALA A 32 7.86 -26.99 1.83
CA ALA A 32 6.57 -26.80 1.20
C ALA A 32 6.76 -26.34 -0.24
N GLY A 33 5.99 -26.94 -1.16
CA GLY A 33 5.99 -26.59 -2.58
C GLY A 33 4.58 -26.46 -3.09
N GLY A 34 4.35 -25.54 -4.00
CA GLY A 34 3.03 -25.36 -4.60
C GLY A 34 3.09 -24.68 -5.95
N LEU A 35 2.04 -24.90 -6.72
CA LEU A 35 1.81 -24.27 -8.01
C LEU A 35 0.37 -23.77 -8.04
N ARG A 36 0.19 -22.53 -8.46
CA ARG A 36 -1.12 -21.93 -8.66
C ARG A 36 -1.23 -21.40 -10.08
N TYR A 37 -2.41 -21.48 -10.64
CA TYR A 37 -2.78 -20.85 -11.90
C TYR A 37 -3.97 -19.96 -11.70
N ASP A 38 -3.92 -18.71 -12.23
CA ASP A 38 -5.03 -17.75 -12.18
C ASP A 38 -5.33 -17.23 -13.59
N TRP A 39 -6.61 -17.15 -13.94
CA TRP A 39 -7.09 -16.60 -15.19
C TRP A 39 -8.24 -15.62 -14.96
N GLN A 40 -8.28 -14.57 -15.77
CA GLN A 40 -9.31 -13.54 -15.73
C GLN A 40 -9.66 -13.13 -17.18
N ASN A 41 -10.95 -13.03 -17.49
CA ASN A 41 -11.42 -12.80 -18.88
C ASN A 41 -11.12 -11.40 -19.43
N ASN A 42 -10.82 -10.43 -18.57
CA ASN A 42 -10.64 -9.03 -18.98
C ASN A 42 -9.20 -8.68 -19.39
N PHE A 43 -8.28 -9.60 -19.17
CA PHE A 43 -6.88 -9.49 -19.56
C PHE A 43 -6.57 -10.62 -20.52
N GLY A 44 -5.94 -10.30 -21.66
CA GLY A 44 -5.55 -11.28 -22.67
C GLY A 44 -4.39 -12.20 -22.29
N ASP A 45 -4.14 -12.33 -20.98
CA ASP A 45 -3.02 -13.03 -20.40
C ASP A 45 -3.46 -14.40 -19.87
N GLY A 46 -2.90 -15.46 -20.43
CA GLY A 46 -3.25 -16.85 -20.08
C GLY A 46 -2.13 -17.68 -19.46
N ASN A 47 -0.94 -17.10 -19.18
CA ASN A 47 0.23 -17.85 -18.70
C ASN A 47 0.57 -17.60 -17.22
N ASN A 48 -0.42 -17.35 -16.39
CA ASN A 48 -0.27 -16.91 -15.00
C ASN A 48 0.02 -18.06 -14.03
N LEU A 49 1.14 -18.74 -14.23
CA LEU A 49 1.61 -19.79 -13.34
C LEU A 49 2.43 -19.20 -12.19
N ALA A 50 2.06 -19.52 -10.97
CA ALA A 50 2.60 -18.98 -9.72
C ALA A 50 3.22 -20.10 -8.87
N PRO A 51 4.46 -20.53 -9.15
CA PRO A 51 5.19 -21.47 -8.30
C PRO A 51 5.58 -20.82 -6.97
N ARG A 52 5.59 -21.63 -5.90
CA ARG A 52 5.96 -21.24 -4.53
C ARG A 52 6.78 -22.34 -3.88
N LEU A 53 7.81 -21.94 -3.15
CA LEU A 53 8.67 -22.83 -2.39
C LEU A 53 8.97 -22.21 -1.02
N ALA A 54 8.93 -23.02 0.03
CA ALA A 54 9.32 -22.60 1.36
C ALA A 54 10.02 -23.72 2.11
N VAL A 55 10.98 -23.34 2.96
CA VAL A 55 11.72 -24.24 3.84
C VAL A 55 11.64 -23.69 5.27
N ALA A 56 11.36 -24.55 6.23
CA ALA A 56 11.50 -24.27 7.64
C ALA A 56 12.45 -25.28 8.28
N TRP A 57 13.52 -24.79 8.89
CA TRP A 57 14.55 -25.60 9.51
C TRP A 57 14.82 -25.17 10.95
N ALA A 58 14.63 -26.09 11.88
CA ALA A 58 14.95 -25.94 13.30
C ALA A 58 16.21 -26.75 13.65
N PRO A 59 17.42 -26.17 13.53
CA PRO A 59 18.67 -26.87 13.80
C PRO A 59 18.84 -27.20 15.30
N GLY A 60 19.52 -28.31 15.55
CA GLY A 60 19.87 -28.75 16.89
C GLY A 60 18.70 -29.41 17.64
N ARG A 61 19.05 -30.05 18.77
CA ARG A 61 18.09 -30.78 19.63
C ARG A 61 17.15 -29.87 20.40
N SER A 62 17.57 -28.66 20.74
CA SER A 62 16.78 -27.72 21.55
C SER A 62 15.65 -27.04 20.76
N ARG A 63 15.73 -27.01 19.42
CA ARG A 63 14.78 -26.36 18.49
C ARG A 63 14.42 -24.91 18.86
N LYS A 64 15.31 -24.25 19.62
CA LYS A 64 15.11 -22.84 20.03
C LYS A 64 15.35 -21.84 18.89
N THR A 65 15.97 -22.29 17.81
CA THR A 65 16.20 -21.48 16.61
C THR A 65 15.46 -22.11 15.46
N VAL A 66 14.75 -21.30 14.67
CA VAL A 66 14.08 -21.70 13.44
C VAL A 66 14.52 -20.75 12.34
N ILE A 67 14.97 -21.31 11.24
CA ILE A 67 15.31 -20.59 10.01
C ILE A 67 14.19 -20.87 9.02
N ARG A 68 13.60 -19.80 8.46
CA ARG A 68 12.57 -19.90 7.44
C ARG A 68 13.01 -19.14 6.20
N THR A 69 12.84 -19.74 5.05
CA THR A 69 13.05 -19.08 3.78
C THR A 69 11.97 -19.49 2.81
N GLY A 70 11.62 -18.60 1.91
CA GLY A 70 10.64 -18.90 0.88
C GLY A 70 10.75 -17.93 -0.27
N ALA A 71 10.31 -18.39 -1.43
CA ALA A 71 10.15 -17.56 -2.61
C ALA A 71 8.91 -18.00 -3.39
N GLY A 72 8.27 -17.06 -4.09
CA GLY A 72 7.12 -17.38 -4.91
C GLY A 72 6.68 -16.24 -5.81
N PHE A 73 5.90 -16.62 -6.81
CA PHE A 73 5.21 -15.68 -7.69
C PHE A 73 3.75 -15.56 -7.27
N PHE A 74 3.21 -14.34 -7.39
CA PHE A 74 1.84 -14.00 -7.05
C PHE A 74 1.27 -13.12 -8.14
N PHE A 75 0.17 -13.53 -8.75
CA PHE A 75 -0.56 -12.71 -9.70
C PHE A 75 -1.69 -11.98 -8.98
N ASP A 76 -1.76 -10.65 -9.21
CA ASP A 76 -2.82 -9.84 -8.64
C ASP A 76 -4.04 -9.86 -9.57
N ARG A 77 -5.20 -10.12 -9.01
CA ARG A 77 -6.45 -9.91 -9.74
C ARG A 77 -6.69 -8.42 -9.90
N SER A 78 -6.81 -7.99 -11.14
CA SER A 78 -7.29 -6.64 -11.36
C SER A 78 -8.76 -6.56 -10.97
N GLY A 79 -9.10 -5.68 -10.03
CA GLY A 79 -10.49 -5.43 -9.69
C GLY A 79 -11.28 -4.83 -10.87
N PRO A 80 -12.60 -4.71 -10.77
CA PRO A 80 -13.48 -4.25 -11.85
C PRO A 80 -13.25 -2.78 -12.25
N ALA A 81 -12.68 -1.96 -11.37
CA ALA A 81 -12.60 -0.51 -11.59
C ALA A 81 -11.90 -0.07 -12.91
N PRO A 82 -10.73 -0.62 -13.29
CA PRO A 82 -10.09 -0.26 -14.56
C PRO A 82 -10.96 -0.62 -15.78
N VAL A 83 -11.64 -1.77 -15.72
CA VAL A 83 -12.48 -2.23 -16.82
C VAL A 83 -13.76 -1.42 -16.92
N PHE A 84 -14.37 -1.07 -15.79
CA PHE A 84 -15.51 -0.16 -15.76
C PHE A 84 -15.20 1.21 -16.38
N ASP A 85 -14.03 1.77 -16.07
CA ASP A 85 -13.59 3.03 -16.64
C ASP A 85 -13.45 2.94 -18.15
N ILE A 86 -12.89 1.85 -18.66
CA ILE A 86 -12.71 1.63 -20.09
C ILE A 86 -14.07 1.47 -20.77
N LEU A 87 -14.95 0.63 -20.25
CA LEU A 87 -16.27 0.40 -20.81
C LEU A 87 -17.12 1.67 -20.81
N ARG A 88 -17.02 2.48 -19.77
CA ARG A 88 -17.79 3.71 -19.61
C ARG A 88 -17.28 4.82 -20.53
N TYR A 89 -15.96 5.04 -20.58
CA TYR A 89 -15.36 6.16 -21.31
C TYR A 89 -14.70 5.71 -22.62
N ASN A 90 -15.29 4.76 -23.33
CA ASN A 90 -14.78 4.21 -24.59
C ASN A 90 -14.98 5.15 -25.80
N GLY A 91 -15.48 6.37 -25.59
CA GLY A 91 -15.77 7.36 -26.65
C GLY A 91 -17.10 7.14 -27.33
N VAL A 92 -17.85 6.08 -27.04
CA VAL A 92 -19.16 5.75 -27.60
C VAL A 92 -20.25 5.86 -26.54
N GLN A 93 -20.10 5.10 -25.44
CA GLN A 93 -21.14 4.96 -24.42
C GLN A 93 -21.28 6.23 -23.57
N LEU A 94 -20.19 6.75 -23.05
CA LEU A 94 -20.15 8.01 -22.34
C LEU A 94 -18.99 8.85 -22.86
N ARG A 95 -19.30 10.07 -23.33
CA ARG A 95 -18.31 11.02 -23.84
C ARG A 95 -18.02 12.07 -22.77
N ARG A 96 -16.76 12.37 -22.53
CA ARG A 96 -16.31 13.42 -21.63
C ARG A 96 -15.68 14.54 -22.43
N TYR A 97 -16.26 15.73 -22.33
CA TYR A 97 -15.80 16.94 -22.99
C TYR A 97 -15.20 17.91 -21.98
N VAL A 98 -14.13 18.59 -22.34
CA VAL A 98 -13.60 19.76 -21.62
C VAL A 98 -14.04 21.00 -22.41
N VAL A 99 -14.89 21.82 -21.80
CA VAL A 99 -15.42 23.04 -22.41
C VAL A 99 -15.08 24.20 -21.50
N SER A 100 -14.46 25.25 -22.05
CA SER A 100 -14.17 26.49 -21.34
C SER A 100 -15.22 27.54 -21.73
N GLY A 101 -15.89 28.15 -20.73
CA GLY A 101 -16.93 29.15 -20.96
C GLY A 101 -18.33 28.54 -21.09
N ALA A 102 -19.19 29.23 -21.90
CA ALA A 102 -20.57 28.78 -22.10
C ALA A 102 -20.62 27.44 -22.88
N ILE A 103 -21.54 26.55 -22.48
CA ILE A 103 -21.72 25.25 -23.14
C ILE A 103 -22.37 25.49 -24.51
N PRO A 104 -21.70 25.16 -25.62
CA PRO A 104 -22.28 25.31 -26.96
C PRO A 104 -23.37 24.26 -27.20
N PRO A 105 -24.35 24.57 -28.07
CA PRO A 105 -25.43 23.62 -28.41
C PRO A 105 -24.93 22.35 -29.07
N ASP A 106 -23.89 22.44 -29.89
CA ASP A 106 -23.25 21.31 -30.57
C ASP A 106 -21.87 21.03 -29.94
N LEU A 107 -21.70 19.81 -29.49
CA LEU A 107 -20.44 19.29 -28.90
C LEU A 107 -19.69 18.37 -29.87
N SER A 108 -20.20 18.12 -31.07
CA SER A 108 -19.60 17.16 -32.02
C SER A 108 -18.19 17.51 -32.43
N GLN A 109 -17.88 18.81 -32.45
CA GLN A 109 -16.56 19.33 -32.82
C GLN A 109 -15.57 19.44 -31.65
N PHE A 110 -16.00 19.16 -30.46
CA PHE A 110 -15.10 19.18 -29.28
C PHE A 110 -14.42 17.85 -29.08
N PRO A 111 -13.10 17.84 -28.84
CA PRO A 111 -12.39 16.61 -28.61
C PRO A 111 -12.89 15.91 -27.34
N THR A 112 -12.97 14.59 -27.42
CA THR A 112 -13.43 13.74 -26.30
C THR A 112 -12.26 12.98 -25.70
N SER A 113 -12.34 12.72 -24.37
CA SER A 113 -11.37 11.81 -23.72
C SER A 113 -11.86 10.36 -23.84
N ILE A 114 -10.95 9.48 -24.20
CA ILE A 114 -11.19 8.05 -24.42
C ILE A 114 -10.30 7.24 -23.47
N HIS A 115 -10.86 6.18 -22.89
CA HIS A 115 -10.10 5.22 -22.08
C HIS A 115 -10.04 3.88 -22.81
N ARG A 116 -8.86 3.26 -22.81
CA ARG A 116 -8.67 1.92 -23.39
C ARG A 116 -7.66 1.10 -22.57
N LEU A 117 -7.76 -0.19 -22.71
CA LEU A 117 -6.75 -1.15 -22.24
C LEU A 117 -5.74 -1.37 -23.37
N ASP A 118 -4.47 -1.40 -23.06
CA ASP A 118 -3.44 -1.79 -24.03
C ASP A 118 -3.71 -3.23 -24.50
N SER A 119 -3.56 -3.50 -25.77
CA SER A 119 -3.82 -4.85 -26.34
C SER A 119 -2.86 -5.91 -25.81
N ARG A 120 -1.73 -5.51 -25.24
CA ARG A 120 -0.70 -6.39 -24.66
C ARG A 120 -0.68 -6.35 -23.13
N VAL A 121 -1.76 -5.85 -22.51
CA VAL A 121 -1.84 -5.77 -21.05
C VAL A 121 -1.77 -7.18 -20.45
N GLN A 122 -0.98 -7.31 -19.40
CA GLN A 122 -0.78 -8.53 -18.63
C GLN A 122 -1.20 -8.32 -17.19
N LEU A 123 -1.52 -9.40 -16.49
CA LEU A 123 -1.82 -9.33 -15.07
C LEU A 123 -0.60 -8.90 -14.26
N PRO A 124 -0.75 -7.95 -13.35
CA PRO A 124 0.31 -7.59 -12.43
C PRO A 124 0.79 -8.82 -11.68
N ASN A 125 2.09 -8.99 -11.61
CA ASN A 125 2.68 -10.05 -10.81
C ASN A 125 3.76 -9.54 -9.86
N THR A 126 3.95 -10.28 -8.80
CA THR A 126 4.89 -9.97 -7.74
C THR A 126 5.67 -11.22 -7.39
N MET A 127 6.99 -11.16 -7.52
CA MET A 127 7.91 -12.12 -6.95
C MET A 127 8.26 -11.67 -5.54
N GLN A 128 8.05 -12.52 -4.55
CA GLN A 128 8.47 -12.31 -3.17
C GLN A 128 9.49 -13.36 -2.77
N PHE A 129 10.46 -12.95 -1.97
CA PHE A 129 11.38 -13.85 -1.29
C PHE A 129 11.64 -13.37 0.12
N SER A 130 11.84 -14.29 1.02
CA SER A 130 12.11 -14.00 2.42
C SER A 130 13.15 -14.95 3.01
N LEU A 131 13.92 -14.41 3.94
CA LEU A 131 14.82 -15.18 4.80
C LEU A 131 14.65 -14.67 6.23
N GLY A 132 14.28 -15.56 7.14
CA GLY A 132 14.02 -15.24 8.53
C GLY A 132 14.73 -16.17 9.50
N VAL A 133 15.19 -15.61 10.60
CA VAL A 133 15.71 -16.37 11.75
C VAL A 133 14.90 -15.98 12.97
N GLU A 134 14.28 -16.97 13.59
CA GLU A 134 13.55 -16.82 14.84
C GLU A 134 14.30 -17.58 15.92
N ARG A 135 14.52 -16.95 17.07
CA ARG A 135 15.19 -17.55 18.21
C ARG A 135 14.47 -17.28 19.52
N GLN A 136 14.19 -18.32 20.24
CA GLN A 136 13.71 -18.23 21.62
C GLN A 136 14.87 -17.80 22.52
N LEU A 137 14.80 -16.58 23.05
CA LEU A 137 15.81 -16.00 23.96
C LEU A 137 15.57 -16.43 25.41
N ALA A 138 14.28 -16.46 25.81
CA ALA A 138 13.85 -16.91 27.12
C ALA A 138 12.60 -17.79 26.99
N LYS A 139 12.08 -18.34 28.10
CA LYS A 139 10.92 -19.28 28.08
C LYS A 139 9.72 -18.71 27.32
N LYS A 140 9.51 -17.38 27.36
CA LYS A 140 8.36 -16.70 26.76
C LYS A 140 8.76 -15.51 25.87
N THR A 141 10.03 -15.40 25.50
CA THR A 141 10.53 -14.28 24.70
C THR A 141 11.23 -14.79 23.45
N THR A 142 10.83 -14.26 22.30
CA THR A 142 11.35 -14.63 20.99
C THR A 142 11.88 -13.39 20.27
N LEU A 143 13.04 -13.52 19.66
CA LEU A 143 13.61 -12.58 18.69
C LEU A 143 13.42 -13.15 17.29
N SER A 144 12.94 -12.33 16.38
CA SER A 144 12.82 -12.64 14.96
C SER A 144 13.53 -11.57 14.13
N VAL A 145 14.33 -12.00 13.18
CA VAL A 145 14.99 -11.14 12.18
C VAL A 145 14.62 -11.66 10.81
N ASN A 146 13.93 -10.85 10.01
CA ASN A 146 13.46 -11.23 8.69
C ASN A 146 13.95 -10.23 7.64
N TYR A 147 14.47 -10.74 6.54
CA TYR A 147 14.66 -9.99 5.32
C TYR A 147 13.58 -10.36 4.31
N ILE A 148 12.91 -9.37 3.73
CA ILE A 148 11.85 -9.53 2.74
C ILE A 148 12.22 -8.70 1.52
N GLY A 149 12.24 -9.34 0.37
CA GLY A 149 12.39 -8.70 -0.93
C GLY A 149 11.18 -8.94 -1.81
N THR A 150 10.75 -7.87 -2.48
CA THR A 150 9.58 -7.89 -3.37
C THR A 150 9.95 -7.22 -4.69
N ARG A 151 9.58 -7.86 -5.80
CA ARG A 151 9.72 -7.35 -7.17
C ARG A 151 8.39 -7.47 -7.88
N GLY A 152 7.67 -6.34 -7.97
CA GLY A 152 6.44 -6.25 -8.76
C GLY A 152 6.77 -5.82 -10.18
N VAL A 153 6.29 -6.58 -11.15
CA VAL A 153 6.39 -6.25 -12.58
C VAL A 153 5.00 -6.26 -13.19
N GLN A 154 4.87 -5.71 -14.38
CA GLN A 154 3.58 -5.61 -15.07
C GLN A 154 2.51 -4.85 -14.25
N GLN A 155 2.93 -3.96 -13.35
CA GLN A 155 1.99 -3.14 -12.58
C GLN A 155 1.23 -2.21 -13.52
N LEU A 156 -0.07 -2.06 -13.28
CA LEU A 156 -0.91 -1.21 -14.12
C LEU A 156 -0.58 0.26 -13.88
N ARG A 157 -0.51 1.03 -14.96
CA ARG A 157 -0.42 2.48 -14.95
C ARG A 157 -1.19 3.07 -16.11
N SER A 158 -1.54 4.35 -16.02
CA SER A 158 -2.12 5.10 -17.13
C SER A 158 -1.07 5.92 -17.86
N ARG A 159 -1.29 6.13 -19.15
CA ARG A 159 -0.53 7.02 -20.00
C ARG A 159 -1.49 7.73 -20.95
N ASP A 160 -1.27 9.01 -21.25
CA ASP A 160 -1.96 9.67 -22.35
C ASP A 160 -1.27 9.32 -23.67
N ALA A 161 -1.84 8.39 -24.42
CA ALA A 161 -1.28 7.96 -25.71
C ALA A 161 -1.51 8.99 -26.84
N ASN A 162 -2.29 10.05 -26.58
CA ASN A 162 -2.51 11.17 -27.48
C ASN A 162 -1.89 12.48 -26.95
N ALA A 163 -1.00 12.43 -25.97
CA ALA A 163 -0.29 13.62 -25.52
C ALA A 163 0.52 14.26 -26.66
N PRO A 164 0.75 15.57 -26.62
CA PRO A 164 1.59 16.24 -27.61
C PRO A 164 2.98 15.64 -27.65
N LEU A 165 3.55 15.49 -28.85
CA LEU A 165 4.83 14.84 -29.06
C LEU A 165 6.00 15.80 -28.78
N PRO A 166 7.08 15.33 -28.13
CA PRO A 166 8.29 16.12 -27.98
C PRO A 166 8.99 16.32 -29.34
N PRO A 167 9.86 17.34 -29.52
CA PRO A 167 10.32 18.27 -28.45
C PRO A 167 9.46 19.52 -28.25
N ASP A 168 8.65 19.89 -29.21
CA ASP A 168 7.95 21.19 -29.27
C ASP A 168 6.54 21.18 -28.67
N PHE A 169 5.97 19.99 -28.47
CA PHE A 169 4.62 19.81 -27.92
C PHE A 169 3.57 20.67 -28.61
N ALA A 170 3.67 20.78 -29.97
CA ALA A 170 2.87 21.70 -30.75
C ALA A 170 1.40 21.30 -30.83
N ALA A 171 1.13 20.01 -31.07
CA ALA A 171 -0.23 19.51 -31.22
C ALA A 171 -0.34 18.05 -30.75
N ARG A 172 -1.56 17.64 -30.40
CA ARG A 172 -1.92 16.26 -30.19
C ARG A 172 -1.95 15.48 -31.50
N PRO A 173 -1.49 14.22 -31.57
CA PRO A 173 -1.55 13.40 -32.78
C PRO A 173 -2.96 13.29 -33.41
N ASP A 174 -3.98 13.12 -32.57
CA ASP A 174 -5.39 13.14 -33.01
C ASP A 174 -6.09 14.33 -32.38
N SER A 175 -6.49 15.29 -33.23
CA SER A 175 -7.17 16.52 -32.83
C SER A 175 -8.61 16.31 -32.34
N LEU A 176 -9.24 15.16 -32.66
CA LEU A 176 -10.58 14.79 -32.22
C LEU A 176 -10.59 14.12 -30.85
N VAL A 177 -9.41 13.76 -30.33
CA VAL A 177 -9.24 13.13 -29.03
C VAL A 177 -8.48 14.10 -28.12
N ASN A 178 -9.06 14.40 -26.95
CA ASN A 178 -8.36 15.19 -25.93
C ASN A 178 -7.32 14.34 -25.20
N VAL A 179 -7.77 13.42 -24.35
CA VAL A 179 -6.90 12.49 -23.64
C VAL A 179 -7.23 11.06 -24.09
N LEU A 180 -6.24 10.35 -24.60
CA LEU A 180 -6.33 8.92 -24.85
C LEU A 180 -5.67 8.17 -23.70
N ARG A 181 -6.43 7.92 -22.62
CA ARG A 181 -5.93 7.16 -21.49
C ARG A 181 -5.72 5.70 -21.90
N ASN A 182 -4.46 5.31 -22.03
CA ASN A 182 -4.06 3.93 -22.25
C ASN A 182 -3.63 3.30 -20.93
N ILE A 183 -4.33 2.28 -20.48
CA ILE A 183 -3.95 1.49 -19.30
C ILE A 183 -3.01 0.39 -19.78
N GLU A 184 -1.79 0.39 -19.28
CA GLU A 184 -0.72 -0.51 -19.68
C GLU A 184 -0.06 -1.21 -18.46
N SER A 185 0.54 -2.37 -18.69
CA SER A 185 1.25 -3.17 -17.67
C SER A 185 2.75 -2.89 -17.68
N ALA A 186 3.14 -1.60 -17.68
CA ALA A 186 4.55 -1.17 -17.73
C ALA A 186 5.11 -0.71 -16.37
N GLY A 187 4.30 -0.78 -15.33
CA GLY A 187 4.70 -0.40 -13.97
C GLY A 187 5.64 -1.43 -13.34
N ARG A 188 6.51 -0.93 -12.45
CA ARG A 188 7.43 -1.75 -11.65
C ARG A 188 7.50 -1.23 -10.22
N VAL A 189 7.55 -2.15 -9.26
CA VAL A 189 7.75 -1.88 -7.83
C VAL A 189 8.88 -2.76 -7.32
N GLU A 190 9.73 -2.20 -6.50
CA GLU A 190 10.85 -2.88 -5.89
C GLU A 190 10.92 -2.49 -4.41
N ALA A 191 10.70 -3.45 -3.52
CA ALA A 191 10.77 -3.25 -2.08
C ALA A 191 11.75 -4.22 -1.43
N ASN A 192 12.50 -3.73 -0.45
CA ASN A 192 13.36 -4.52 0.40
C ASN A 192 13.18 -4.03 1.83
N SER A 193 13.04 -4.94 2.78
CA SER A 193 12.96 -4.61 4.20
C SER A 193 13.74 -5.60 5.06
N LEU A 194 14.32 -5.07 6.13
CA LEU A 194 14.86 -5.83 7.26
C LEU A 194 13.96 -5.53 8.46
N GLU A 195 13.38 -6.58 9.01
CA GLU A 195 12.46 -6.50 10.15
C GLU A 195 13.08 -7.21 11.35
N VAL A 196 13.18 -6.50 12.47
CA VAL A 196 13.62 -7.05 13.75
C VAL A 196 12.47 -6.95 14.74
N THR A 197 12.04 -8.08 15.27
CA THR A 197 10.91 -8.17 16.20
C THR A 197 11.30 -8.92 17.46
N VAL A 198 11.06 -8.31 18.62
CA VAL A 198 11.09 -8.96 19.92
C VAL A 198 9.66 -9.07 20.43
N ARG A 199 9.24 -10.27 20.79
CA ARG A 199 7.89 -10.55 21.27
C ARG A 199 7.93 -11.45 22.50
N GLY A 200 7.09 -11.15 23.48
CA GLY A 200 6.86 -11.99 24.65
C GLY A 200 6.92 -11.24 25.96
N ASP A 201 7.38 -11.89 27.01
CA ASP A 201 7.57 -11.27 28.31
C ASP A 201 8.88 -10.47 28.29
N LEU A 202 8.77 -9.13 28.38
CA LEU A 202 9.88 -8.18 28.43
C LEU A 202 10.34 -7.91 29.86
N GLY A 203 9.66 -8.51 30.84
CA GLY A 203 9.93 -8.44 32.26
C GLY A 203 8.86 -9.19 33.06
N PRO A 204 8.96 -9.22 34.40
CA PRO A 204 8.03 -9.98 35.25
C PRO A 204 6.56 -9.55 35.15
N ARG A 205 6.34 -8.30 34.74
CA ARG A 205 5.01 -7.67 34.71
C ARG A 205 4.71 -6.99 33.38
N VAL A 206 5.59 -7.10 32.39
CA VAL A 206 5.50 -6.45 31.10
C VAL A 206 5.55 -7.49 30.01
N SER A 207 4.54 -7.51 29.15
CA SER A 207 4.52 -8.34 27.95
C SER A 207 4.21 -7.47 26.73
N GLY A 208 4.72 -7.87 25.58
CA GLY A 208 4.48 -7.09 24.37
C GLY A 208 5.29 -7.51 23.18
N MET A 209 5.28 -6.63 22.18
CA MET A 209 6.02 -6.76 20.94
C MET A 209 6.65 -5.42 20.60
N ALA A 210 7.94 -5.43 20.30
CA ALA A 210 8.67 -4.32 19.69
C ALA A 210 9.15 -4.75 18.31
N GLN A 211 8.81 -4.00 17.29
CA GLN A 211 9.21 -4.24 15.90
C GLN A 211 9.89 -3.02 15.34
N TYR A 212 11.04 -3.22 14.73
CA TYR A 212 11.71 -2.22 13.93
C TYR A 212 11.83 -2.70 12.49
N VAL A 213 11.42 -1.87 11.54
CA VAL A 213 11.51 -2.12 10.10
C VAL A 213 12.40 -1.06 9.48
N PHE A 214 13.46 -1.52 8.81
CA PHE A 214 14.28 -0.71 7.92
C PHE A 214 13.99 -1.13 6.48
N GLY A 215 13.38 -0.25 5.68
CA GLY A 215 12.89 -0.58 4.36
C GLY A 215 13.19 0.45 3.29
N LYS A 216 13.10 0.03 2.04
CA LYS A 216 13.17 0.86 0.85
C LYS A 216 12.19 0.35 -0.19
N THR A 217 11.31 1.23 -0.65
CA THR A 217 10.40 0.92 -1.75
C THR A 217 10.58 1.93 -2.87
N MET A 218 10.89 1.43 -4.07
CA MET A 218 11.02 2.19 -5.30
C MET A 218 9.92 1.78 -6.28
N ALA A 219 9.37 2.73 -7.03
CA ALA A 219 8.36 2.46 -8.04
C ALA A 219 8.50 3.45 -9.20
N ASN A 220 7.97 3.07 -10.37
CA ASN A 220 7.80 3.97 -11.51
C ASN A 220 6.33 4.26 -11.82
N THR A 221 5.45 3.95 -10.89
CA THR A 221 4.01 4.21 -10.98
C THR A 221 3.40 4.39 -9.59
N GLY A 222 2.30 5.12 -9.50
CA GLY A 222 1.41 5.20 -8.35
C GLY A 222 0.14 4.35 -8.51
N GLY A 223 0.10 3.48 -9.54
CA GLY A 223 -1.05 2.62 -9.83
C GLY A 223 -1.83 3.05 -11.08
N VAL A 224 -2.96 2.39 -11.32
CA VAL A 224 -3.76 2.54 -12.54
C VAL A 224 -4.28 3.97 -12.76
N ASN A 225 -4.51 4.72 -11.71
CA ASN A 225 -5.02 6.10 -11.81
C ASN A 225 -3.92 7.17 -11.86
N TRP A 226 -2.67 6.74 -11.91
CA TRP A 226 -1.52 7.63 -11.91
C TRP A 226 -0.97 7.81 -13.31
N TYR A 227 -0.68 9.08 -13.67
CA TYR A 227 -0.03 9.45 -14.92
C TYR A 227 1.44 9.83 -14.68
N PRO A 228 2.35 9.48 -15.60
CA PRO A 228 3.73 9.98 -15.56
C PRO A 228 3.78 11.48 -15.86
N ALA A 229 4.86 12.13 -15.51
CA ALA A 229 5.09 13.55 -15.90
C ALA A 229 5.19 13.73 -17.41
N SER A 230 5.75 12.73 -18.11
CA SER A 230 5.72 12.66 -19.57
C SER A 230 5.21 11.30 -20.02
N SER A 231 4.25 11.32 -20.94
CA SER A 231 3.66 10.09 -21.48
C SER A 231 4.57 9.36 -22.47
N PHE A 232 5.59 10.01 -23.02
CA PHE A 232 6.53 9.43 -23.99
C PHE A 232 7.95 9.27 -23.46
N GLU A 233 8.34 10.08 -22.48
CA GLU A 233 9.68 10.06 -21.90
C GLU A 233 9.59 9.66 -20.41
N PRO A 234 9.76 8.38 -20.07
CA PRO A 234 9.63 7.90 -18.70
C PRO A 234 10.84 8.25 -17.82
N ILE A 235 11.67 9.20 -18.25
CA ILE A 235 12.84 9.67 -17.51
C ILE A 235 12.39 10.28 -16.18
N GLY A 236 13.03 9.86 -15.08
CA GLY A 236 12.70 10.38 -13.76
C GLY A 236 11.46 9.76 -13.09
N GLU A 237 10.74 8.85 -13.77
CA GLU A 237 9.58 8.18 -13.15
C GLU A 237 9.96 7.16 -12.08
N ARG A 238 11.15 6.54 -12.17
CA ARG A 238 11.63 5.64 -11.12
C ARG A 238 12.13 6.45 -9.92
N GLY A 239 11.32 6.46 -8.87
CA GLY A 239 11.61 7.16 -7.62
C GLY A 239 11.11 6.38 -6.41
N ARG A 240 11.14 7.01 -5.24
CA ARG A 240 10.53 6.44 -4.02
C ARG A 240 9.03 6.21 -4.24
N ALA A 241 8.51 5.09 -3.76
CA ALA A 241 7.06 4.87 -3.76
C ALA A 241 6.39 5.84 -2.76
N ASP A 242 5.13 6.19 -3.00
CA ASP A 242 4.36 7.10 -2.12
C ASP A 242 4.26 6.59 -0.68
N THR A 243 4.39 5.27 -0.49
CA THR A 243 4.34 4.59 0.80
C THR A 243 5.71 4.32 1.41
N ASP A 244 6.82 4.73 0.76
CA ASP A 244 8.18 4.44 1.23
C ASP A 244 8.47 5.16 2.55
N ARG A 245 8.64 4.38 3.61
CA ARG A 245 9.11 4.81 4.93
C ARG A 245 10.38 4.06 5.28
N ARG A 246 11.48 4.77 5.43
CA ARG A 246 12.80 4.17 5.70
C ARG A 246 12.88 3.48 7.03
N HIS A 247 12.34 4.10 8.05
CA HIS A 247 12.40 3.65 9.43
C HIS A 247 11.00 3.63 10.01
N GLN A 248 10.62 2.50 10.56
CA GLN A 248 9.37 2.33 11.27
C GLN A 248 9.65 1.55 12.55
N PHE A 249 9.26 2.10 13.67
CA PHE A 249 9.29 1.43 14.96
C PHE A 249 7.88 1.35 15.51
N ASN A 250 7.45 0.13 15.85
CA ASN A 250 6.16 -0.12 16.46
C ASN A 250 6.37 -0.86 17.78
N PHE A 251 5.71 -0.41 18.81
CA PHE A 251 5.66 -1.07 20.10
C PHE A 251 4.21 -1.23 20.53
N LEU A 252 3.86 -2.45 20.93
CA LEU A 252 2.58 -2.77 21.56
C LEU A 252 2.87 -3.56 22.82
N GLY A 253 2.44 -3.07 23.97
CA GLY A 253 2.72 -3.72 25.22
C GLY A 253 1.63 -3.53 26.26
N THR A 254 1.62 -4.44 27.20
CA THR A 254 0.78 -4.37 28.40
C THR A 254 1.66 -4.50 29.64
N ALA A 255 1.34 -3.72 30.68
CA ALA A 255 2.01 -3.80 31.97
C ALA A 255 0.97 -3.93 33.07
N THR A 256 1.11 -4.95 33.92
CA THR A 256 0.34 -5.12 35.15
C THR A 256 1.20 -4.68 36.31
N LEU A 257 1.10 -3.42 36.71
CA LEU A 257 1.95 -2.84 37.76
C LEU A 257 1.50 -3.27 39.15
N HIS A 258 0.22 -3.43 39.34
CA HIS A 258 -0.38 -3.92 40.59
C HIS A 258 -1.78 -4.45 40.31
N ARG A 259 -2.39 -5.19 41.25
CA ARG A 259 -3.81 -5.64 41.14
C ARG A 259 -4.81 -4.48 40.88
N TRP A 260 -4.35 -3.24 40.96
CA TRP A 260 -5.15 -2.02 40.80
C TRP A 260 -4.98 -1.35 39.41
N ALA A 261 -3.94 -1.68 38.65
CA ALA A 261 -3.63 -0.92 37.46
C ALA A 261 -3.03 -1.80 36.36
N ASN A 262 -3.77 -1.97 35.27
CA ASN A 262 -3.30 -2.51 34.03
C ASN A 262 -3.12 -1.36 33.03
N PHE A 263 -2.00 -1.35 32.33
CA PHE A 263 -1.69 -0.37 31.31
C PHE A 263 -1.48 -1.09 29.97
N GLY A 264 -2.01 -0.48 28.92
CA GLY A 264 -1.68 -0.79 27.54
C GLY A 264 -0.95 0.40 26.90
N VAL A 265 0.06 0.13 26.13
CA VAL A 265 0.81 1.14 25.37
C VAL A 265 0.88 0.70 23.92
N SER A 266 0.51 1.60 23.01
CA SER A 266 0.77 1.47 21.58
C SER A 266 1.60 2.65 21.14
N MET A 267 2.74 2.40 20.46
CA MET A 267 3.62 3.45 19.95
C MET A 267 4.01 3.15 18.53
N SER A 268 3.91 4.15 17.66
CA SER A 268 4.40 4.11 16.29
C SER A 268 5.27 5.34 16.02
N LEU A 269 6.54 5.09 15.69
CA LEU A 269 7.50 6.10 15.26
C LEU A 269 7.84 5.82 13.80
N LEU A 270 7.54 6.78 12.93
CA LEU A 270 7.59 6.59 11.48
C LEU A 270 8.44 7.70 10.86
N SER A 271 9.37 7.33 9.97
CA SER A 271 10.05 8.32 9.13
C SER A 271 9.07 9.00 8.17
N GLY A 272 9.44 10.15 7.64
CA GLY A 272 8.62 10.91 6.70
C GLY A 272 8.30 10.12 5.44
N VAL A 273 7.14 10.41 4.85
CA VAL A 273 6.74 9.94 3.52
C VAL A 273 7.27 10.88 2.46
N PRO A 274 7.64 10.36 1.28
CA PRO A 274 7.99 11.19 0.15
C PRO A 274 6.76 11.85 -0.47
N PHE A 275 7.00 12.95 -1.18
CA PHE A 275 6.01 13.60 -2.03
C PHE A 275 6.64 14.05 -3.34
N ASN A 276 5.81 14.15 -4.39
CA ASN A 276 6.26 14.54 -5.72
C ASN A 276 6.45 16.06 -5.80
N ILE A 277 7.59 16.51 -6.32
CA ILE A 277 7.87 17.91 -6.61
C ILE A 277 7.56 18.14 -8.09
N THR A 278 6.66 19.10 -8.39
CA THR A 278 6.27 19.48 -9.73
C THR A 278 6.53 20.96 -9.96
N THR A 279 6.70 21.35 -11.23
CA THR A 279 6.81 22.78 -11.60
C THR A 279 5.52 23.54 -11.30
N GLY A 280 4.37 22.82 -11.24
CA GLY A 280 3.03 23.39 -11.10
C GLY A 280 2.51 24.03 -12.40
N ARG A 281 3.17 23.74 -13.52
CA ARG A 281 2.80 24.15 -14.86
C ARG A 281 2.65 22.93 -15.75
N ASP A 282 1.93 23.06 -16.82
CA ASP A 282 1.79 22.09 -17.89
C ASP A 282 2.74 22.49 -19.02
N GLU A 283 4.02 22.05 -18.91
CA GLU A 283 5.08 22.45 -19.85
C GLU A 283 5.04 21.61 -21.14
N ASN A 284 4.55 20.36 -21.03
CA ASN A 284 4.40 19.44 -22.16
C ASN A 284 3.02 19.49 -22.82
N LYS A 285 2.15 20.40 -22.38
CA LYS A 285 0.80 20.67 -22.92
C LYS A 285 -0.11 19.44 -22.99
N ASP A 286 0.09 18.48 -22.08
CA ASP A 286 -0.75 17.29 -22.03
C ASP A 286 -2.06 17.49 -21.23
N GLY A 287 -2.23 18.66 -20.63
CA GLY A 287 -3.40 19.05 -19.84
C GLY A 287 -3.23 18.73 -18.35
N MET A 288 -2.04 18.31 -17.91
CA MET A 288 -1.76 17.93 -16.51
C MET A 288 -0.54 18.69 -15.99
N ALA A 289 -0.70 19.43 -14.90
CA ALA A 289 0.41 20.15 -14.25
C ALA A 289 1.26 19.18 -13.38
N LEU A 290 1.74 18.09 -13.97
CA LEU A 290 2.54 17.05 -13.32
C LEU A 290 4.03 17.11 -13.71
N ASP A 291 4.42 18.06 -14.57
CA ASP A 291 5.80 18.23 -15.02
C ASP A 291 6.75 18.48 -13.86
N ARG A 292 7.92 17.87 -13.91
CA ARG A 292 8.95 18.01 -12.89
C ARG A 292 10.08 18.92 -13.38
N PRO A 293 10.73 19.65 -12.49
CA PRO A 293 11.96 20.36 -12.82
C PRO A 293 13.01 19.41 -13.39
N LEU A 294 13.85 19.93 -14.28
CA LEU A 294 14.92 19.16 -14.90
C LEU A 294 15.82 18.49 -13.84
N GLY A 295 16.07 17.20 -14.00
CA GLY A 295 16.89 16.41 -13.07
C GLY A 295 16.17 15.97 -11.79
N VAL A 296 14.91 16.37 -11.57
CA VAL A 296 14.13 15.96 -10.40
C VAL A 296 13.34 14.68 -10.73
N THR A 297 13.62 13.63 -9.97
CA THR A 297 12.90 12.36 -10.12
C THR A 297 11.64 12.35 -9.25
N ARG A 298 10.79 11.34 -9.47
CA ARG A 298 9.56 11.15 -8.71
C ARG A 298 9.84 11.06 -7.21
N ASN A 299 9.00 11.73 -6.41
CA ASN A 299 8.99 11.63 -4.95
C ASN A 299 10.33 11.97 -4.25
N THR A 300 10.99 13.04 -4.70
CA THR A 300 12.21 13.56 -4.07
C THR A 300 11.94 14.42 -2.84
N GLY A 301 10.78 15.05 -2.73
CA GLY A 301 10.35 15.74 -1.51
C GLY A 301 10.20 14.76 -0.34
N LEU A 302 10.47 15.22 0.88
CA LEU A 302 10.34 14.40 2.09
C LEU A 302 9.61 15.18 3.19
N GLY A 303 8.50 14.65 3.64
CA GLY A 303 7.79 15.17 4.79
C GLY A 303 8.45 14.80 6.12
N PRO A 304 8.06 15.44 7.24
CA PRO A 304 8.52 15.07 8.57
C PRO A 304 7.99 13.70 8.98
N GLY A 305 8.70 13.08 9.93
CA GLY A 305 8.25 11.82 10.54
C GLY A 305 7.05 12.01 11.45
N ALA A 306 6.35 10.91 11.73
CA ALA A 306 5.22 10.86 12.66
C ALA A 306 5.59 10.11 13.94
N ALA A 307 5.02 10.54 15.07
CA ALA A 307 5.10 9.83 16.34
C ALA A 307 3.70 9.80 16.96
N ILE A 308 3.17 8.61 17.13
CA ILE A 308 1.86 8.34 17.70
C ILE A 308 2.09 7.49 18.93
N VAL A 309 1.58 7.95 20.07
CA VAL A 309 1.63 7.20 21.34
C VAL A 309 0.23 7.19 21.92
N ASP A 310 -0.29 5.98 22.10
CA ASP A 310 -1.59 5.75 22.71
C ASP A 310 -1.40 5.02 24.03
N LEU A 311 -2.14 5.43 25.02
CA LEU A 311 -2.13 4.81 26.36
C LEU A 311 -3.53 4.35 26.71
N ARG A 312 -3.61 3.21 27.31
CA ARG A 312 -4.83 2.68 27.92
C ARG A 312 -4.57 2.36 29.39
N TRP A 313 -5.38 2.85 30.24
CA TRP A 313 -5.50 2.35 31.60
C TRP A 313 -6.81 1.59 31.74
N TYR A 314 -6.81 0.44 32.41
CA TYR A 314 -8.04 -0.29 32.71
C TYR A 314 -7.95 -1.04 34.02
N ARG A 315 -9.14 -1.26 34.58
CA ARG A 315 -9.30 -2.02 35.83
C ARG A 315 -10.55 -2.88 35.77
N ASP A 316 -10.39 -4.14 36.22
CA ASP A 316 -11.46 -5.11 36.34
C ASP A 316 -11.89 -5.23 37.80
N PHE A 317 -13.19 -5.02 38.03
CA PHE A 317 -13.86 -5.23 39.31
C PHE A 317 -14.67 -6.52 39.22
N ARG A 318 -14.34 -7.52 40.01
CA ARG A 318 -15.10 -8.80 40.10
C ARG A 318 -15.97 -8.75 41.34
N PHE A 319 -17.27 -9.02 41.18
CA PHE A 319 -18.25 -8.83 42.25
C PHE A 319 -18.48 -10.10 43.10
N GLN A 320 -18.08 -11.27 42.59
CA GLN A 320 -18.15 -12.52 43.36
C GLN A 320 -16.89 -13.37 43.14
N GLN A 321 -16.36 -13.91 44.21
CA GLN A 321 -15.28 -14.92 44.18
C GLN A 321 -15.89 -16.31 44.27
N THR A 322 -16.74 -16.73 43.39
CA THR A 322 -17.22 -18.10 43.29
C THR A 322 -16.34 -18.87 42.31
N LYS A 323 -16.09 -20.14 42.58
CA LYS A 323 -15.29 -21.05 41.72
C LYS A 323 -15.95 -21.37 40.37
N LYS A 324 -17.03 -20.69 40.00
CA LYS A 324 -17.71 -20.82 38.71
C LYS A 324 -17.09 -19.86 37.69
N GLU A 325 -16.86 -20.31 36.47
CA GLU A 325 -16.19 -19.62 35.36
C GLU A 325 -16.86 -18.30 34.92
N LYS A 326 -18.04 -18.00 35.38
CA LYS A 326 -18.82 -16.77 35.04
C LYS A 326 -19.15 -15.98 36.30
N SER A 327 -18.21 -15.21 36.78
CA SER A 327 -18.50 -14.22 37.84
C SER A 327 -18.76 -12.85 37.18
N PRO A 328 -19.81 -12.12 37.60
CA PRO A 328 -20.06 -10.79 37.09
C PRO A 328 -18.84 -9.87 37.28
N SER A 329 -18.49 -9.14 36.25
CA SER A 329 -17.33 -8.24 36.27
C SER A 329 -17.64 -6.93 35.58
N LEU A 330 -17.08 -5.83 36.08
CA LEU A 330 -17.09 -4.50 35.49
C LEU A 330 -15.67 -4.09 35.16
N THR A 331 -15.39 -3.84 33.89
CA THR A 331 -14.14 -3.24 33.43
C THR A 331 -14.38 -1.75 33.21
N ILE A 332 -13.59 -0.91 33.86
CA ILE A 332 -13.51 0.53 33.57
C ILE A 332 -12.19 0.78 32.83
N ALA A 333 -12.25 1.53 31.74
CA ALA A 333 -11.08 1.88 30.93
C ALA A 333 -11.03 3.36 30.59
N VAL A 334 -9.81 3.89 30.51
CA VAL A 334 -9.51 5.22 30.01
C VAL A 334 -8.49 5.05 28.89
N ASP A 335 -8.86 5.45 27.68
CA ASP A 335 -8.00 5.45 26.51
C ASP A 335 -7.59 6.88 26.17
N ALA A 336 -6.30 7.11 25.99
CA ALA A 336 -5.73 8.37 25.54
C ALA A 336 -5.00 8.14 24.22
N PHE A 337 -5.61 8.55 23.11
CA PHE A 337 -5.02 8.50 21.78
C PHE A 337 -4.19 9.73 21.50
N ASN A 338 -3.03 9.56 20.85
CA ASN A 338 -2.05 10.61 20.60
C ASN A 338 -1.78 11.41 21.90
N VAL A 339 -1.38 10.71 22.94
CA VAL A 339 -1.20 11.31 24.28
C VAL A 339 -0.21 12.47 24.31
N LEU A 340 0.79 12.43 23.40
CA LEU A 340 1.77 13.50 23.23
C LEU A 340 1.18 14.77 22.60
N ASN A 341 -0.05 14.69 22.06
CA ASN A 341 -0.70 15.74 21.29
C ASN A 341 0.18 16.31 20.17
N ARG A 342 1.00 15.45 19.58
CA ARG A 342 1.87 15.84 18.46
C ARG A 342 1.04 16.00 17.19
N VAL A 343 1.29 17.09 16.46
CA VAL A 343 0.76 17.26 15.11
C VAL A 343 1.57 16.36 14.17
N ASN A 344 0.93 15.33 13.63
CA ASN A 344 1.51 14.37 12.68
C ASN A 344 1.00 14.73 11.28
N TYR A 345 1.84 15.41 10.51
CA TYR A 345 1.51 15.94 9.20
C TYR A 345 1.43 14.85 8.15
N GLN A 346 0.51 15.05 7.20
CA GLN A 346 0.30 14.17 6.04
C GLN A 346 0.04 14.98 4.78
N ASN A 347 0.29 14.38 3.61
CA ASN A 347 0.01 14.95 2.30
C ASN A 347 0.60 16.36 2.13
N PHE A 348 1.62 16.48 1.30
CA PHE A 348 2.38 17.71 1.15
C PHE A 348 2.14 18.33 -0.23
N ILE A 349 2.10 19.65 -0.28
CA ILE A 349 2.00 20.40 -1.54
C ILE A 349 3.37 20.38 -2.21
N GLY A 350 3.44 19.72 -3.38
CA GLY A 350 4.69 19.58 -4.14
C GLY A 350 4.82 20.54 -5.33
N SER A 351 3.82 21.39 -5.61
CA SER A 351 3.86 22.37 -6.70
C SER A 351 4.73 23.56 -6.33
N LEU A 352 5.78 23.83 -7.09
CA LEU A 352 6.70 24.96 -6.89
C LEU A 352 6.03 26.31 -7.11
N THR A 353 4.95 26.39 -7.90
CA THR A 353 4.18 27.62 -8.10
C THR A 353 3.24 27.94 -6.93
N SER A 354 3.02 26.98 -6.01
CA SER A 354 2.17 27.21 -4.85
C SER A 354 2.90 28.02 -3.78
N PRO A 355 2.30 29.07 -3.19
CA PRO A 355 2.86 29.75 -2.03
C PRO A 355 2.94 28.86 -0.79
N PHE A 356 2.30 27.70 -0.82
CA PHE A 356 2.32 26.70 0.24
C PHE A 356 3.19 25.49 -0.09
N PHE A 357 4.16 25.63 -1.00
CA PHE A 357 5.10 24.55 -1.33
C PHE A 357 5.72 23.96 -0.05
N GLY A 358 5.73 22.63 0.05
CA GLY A 358 6.27 21.91 1.21
C GLY A 358 5.37 21.88 2.45
N HIS A 359 4.25 22.62 2.46
CA HIS A 359 3.29 22.59 3.57
C HIS A 359 2.40 21.35 3.50
N ALA A 360 2.03 20.84 4.67
CA ALA A 360 1.08 19.74 4.78
C ALA A 360 -0.36 20.22 4.59
N VAL A 361 -1.17 19.42 3.89
CA VAL A 361 -2.61 19.71 3.69
C VAL A 361 -3.51 18.94 4.65
N SER A 362 -2.97 18.00 5.38
CA SER A 362 -3.72 17.21 6.36
C SER A 362 -2.84 16.73 7.51
N THR A 363 -3.48 16.29 8.58
CA THR A 363 -2.83 15.75 9.78
C THR A 363 -3.54 14.47 10.22
N LEU A 364 -2.83 13.61 10.95
CA LEU A 364 -3.48 12.59 11.76
C LEU A 364 -4.31 13.24 12.90
N PRO A 365 -5.25 12.48 13.48
CA PRO A 365 -6.11 13.02 14.55
C PRO A 365 -5.31 13.58 15.72
N ALA A 366 -5.80 14.70 16.27
CA ALA A 366 -5.32 15.26 17.52
C ALA A 366 -5.60 14.32 18.71
N ARG A 367 -5.08 14.68 19.88
CA ARG A 367 -5.32 13.91 21.11
C ARG A 367 -6.81 13.75 21.37
N ARG A 368 -7.21 12.50 21.69
CA ARG A 368 -8.58 12.17 22.10
C ARG A 368 -8.54 11.35 23.37
N LEU A 369 -9.49 11.59 24.26
CA LEU A 369 -9.72 10.78 25.46
C LEU A 369 -11.06 10.04 25.30
N GLN A 370 -11.07 8.79 25.69
CA GLN A 370 -12.26 7.95 25.67
C GLN A 370 -12.41 7.24 27.01
N LEU A 371 -13.60 7.30 27.58
CA LEU A 371 -13.98 6.55 28.76
C LEU A 371 -14.86 5.37 28.34
N GLY A 372 -14.57 4.19 28.86
CA GLY A 372 -15.31 2.97 28.58
C GLY A 372 -15.68 2.23 29.85
N ALA A 373 -16.88 1.66 29.86
CA ALA A 373 -17.33 0.73 30.89
C ALA A 373 -17.91 -0.53 30.20
N ARG A 374 -17.46 -1.70 30.64
CA ARG A 374 -17.95 -3.00 30.12
C ARG A 374 -18.39 -3.87 31.28
N PHE A 375 -19.65 -4.23 31.30
CA PHE A 375 -20.19 -5.18 32.26
C PHE A 375 -20.35 -6.56 31.58
N GLN A 376 -19.92 -7.59 32.28
CA GLN A 376 -20.07 -9.01 31.88
C GLN A 376 -20.78 -9.74 33.01
N PHE A 377 -21.73 -10.58 32.67
CA PHE A 377 -22.53 -11.40 33.60
C PHE A 377 -22.61 -12.85 33.12
#